data_7ea374817f9ad1949ba491bfeb8a8311
#
_entry.id   7ea374817f9ad1949ba491bfeb8a8311
#
_cell.length_a   1.000
_cell.length_b   1.000
_cell.length_c   1.000
_cell.angle_alpha   90.00
_cell.angle_beta   90.00
_cell.angle_gamma   90.00
#
_symmetry.space_group_name_H-M   'P 1'
#
loop_
_entity.id
_entity.type
_entity.pdbx_description
1 polymer ?
#
loop_
_entity_poly.entity_id
_entity_poly.type
_entity_poly.pdbx_seq_one_letter_code
_entity_poly.pdbx_strand_id
1 'polypeptide(L)'
;MTCKDRTAIVTGAAGKGMGRSIALTLAREGANVVVNYRRASDRAAAIVAHVNKQGGRAFAFRADVTQQDQCKALVDAAIEAFGQVDICIIGPGGGWHQESVDRLDSAAALDDAHKELAPIYHLMPLVLPGMYERKWGRLIAIALSPPYNSPAYAYNVAKAARAHAMLLARGSAWVNGVTVNTIGPGPVPEIESLELAIEQCEHGPAWQNRATTSPQDIAESVAFLCSEAGDFISGAVLPYMHR
;
A
#
# COMPACT_ATOMS: atom_id res chain seq x y z
N MET A 1 -2.88 -4.43 -19.68
CA MET A 1 -3.39 -3.56 -18.59
C MET A 1 -4.35 -4.38 -17.74
N THR A 2 -3.90 -4.77 -16.57
CA THR A 2 -4.60 -5.70 -15.67
C THR A 2 -5.60 -5.00 -14.74
N CYS A 3 -5.49 -3.67 -14.59
CA CYS A 3 -6.34 -2.86 -13.72
C CYS A 3 -7.16 -1.81 -14.49
N LYS A 4 -7.43 -2.05 -15.77
CA LYS A 4 -8.18 -1.11 -16.62
C LYS A 4 -9.55 -0.78 -16.00
N ASP A 5 -9.89 0.51 -15.98
CA ASP A 5 -11.14 1.06 -15.44
C ASP A 5 -11.37 0.81 -13.93
N ARG A 6 -10.36 0.35 -13.19
CA ARG A 6 -10.37 0.23 -11.73
C ARG A 6 -9.89 1.51 -11.08
N THR A 7 -10.39 1.79 -9.89
CA THR A 7 -9.95 2.92 -9.07
C THR A 7 -9.14 2.44 -7.88
N ALA A 8 -7.92 2.96 -7.76
CA ALA A 8 -6.99 2.62 -6.70
C ALA A 8 -6.70 3.80 -5.78
N ILE A 9 -6.88 3.62 -4.48
CA ILE A 9 -6.31 4.50 -3.46
C ILE A 9 -4.97 3.91 -3.04
N VAL A 10 -3.89 4.70 -3.16
CA VAL A 10 -2.55 4.31 -2.68
C VAL A 10 -2.14 5.25 -1.56
N THR A 11 -2.15 4.77 -0.32
CA THR A 11 -1.78 5.59 0.83
C THR A 11 -0.26 5.78 0.90
N GLY A 12 0.18 6.99 1.27
CA GLY A 12 1.61 7.32 1.33
C GLY A 12 2.34 7.29 -0.01
N ALA A 13 1.61 7.48 -1.12
CA ALA A 13 2.13 7.36 -2.47
C ALA A 13 3.17 8.43 -2.86
N ALA A 14 3.25 9.54 -2.14
CA ALA A 14 4.21 10.61 -2.42
C ALA A 14 5.56 10.45 -1.72
N GLY A 15 5.83 9.30 -1.11
CA GLY A 15 7.15 8.95 -0.56
C GLY A 15 8.20 8.67 -1.65
N LYS A 16 9.43 8.38 -1.24
CA LYS A 16 10.51 7.93 -2.14
C LYS A 16 10.58 6.41 -2.28
N GLY A 17 9.71 5.68 -1.60
CA GLY A 17 9.71 4.23 -1.54
C GLY A 17 8.54 3.59 -2.28
N MET A 18 8.09 2.46 -1.75
CA MET A 18 7.10 1.55 -2.34
C MET A 18 5.81 2.22 -2.81
N GLY A 19 5.24 3.14 -2.01
CA GLY A 19 3.96 3.78 -2.36
C GLY A 19 3.98 4.49 -3.70
N ARG A 20 5.09 5.16 -4.04
CA ARG A 20 5.26 5.83 -5.33
C ARG A 20 5.33 4.82 -6.47
N SER A 21 6.15 3.79 -6.35
CA SER A 21 6.26 2.74 -7.37
C SER A 21 4.93 2.02 -7.57
N ILE A 22 4.19 1.73 -6.49
CA ILE A 22 2.85 1.13 -6.56
C ILE A 22 1.88 2.04 -7.32
N ALA A 23 1.85 3.35 -7.03
CA ALA A 23 0.97 4.29 -7.70
C ALA A 23 1.27 4.37 -9.21
N LEU A 24 2.55 4.47 -9.59
CA LEU A 24 2.98 4.48 -10.98
C LEU A 24 2.63 3.16 -11.69
N THR A 25 2.86 2.02 -11.05
CA THR A 25 2.60 0.71 -11.64
C THR A 25 1.11 0.45 -11.83
N LEU A 26 0.26 0.78 -10.84
CA LEU A 26 -1.19 0.65 -11.00
C LEU A 26 -1.73 1.58 -12.10
N ALA A 27 -1.17 2.79 -12.25
CA ALA A 27 -1.50 3.68 -13.36
C ALA A 27 -1.06 3.09 -14.71
N ARG A 28 0.14 2.52 -14.81
CA ARG A 28 0.64 1.78 -15.99
C ARG A 28 -0.31 0.63 -16.35
N GLU A 29 -0.86 -0.04 -15.36
CA GLU A 29 -1.84 -1.12 -15.53
C GLU A 29 -3.27 -0.64 -15.83
N GLY A 30 -3.47 0.68 -15.98
CA GLY A 30 -4.72 1.28 -16.43
C GLY A 30 -5.69 1.69 -15.30
N ALA A 31 -5.27 1.66 -14.04
CA ALA A 31 -6.09 2.15 -12.95
C ALA A 31 -6.18 3.67 -12.92
N ASN A 32 -7.34 4.20 -12.49
CA ASN A 32 -7.44 5.56 -11.99
C ASN A 32 -6.80 5.60 -10.59
N VAL A 33 -5.88 6.53 -10.32
CA VAL A 33 -5.09 6.49 -9.10
C VAL A 33 -5.28 7.72 -8.22
N VAL A 34 -5.67 7.50 -6.98
CA VAL A 34 -5.63 8.52 -5.93
C VAL A 34 -4.28 8.45 -5.22
N VAL A 35 -3.46 9.45 -5.44
CA VAL A 35 -2.12 9.59 -4.83
C VAL A 35 -2.28 10.24 -3.45
N ASN A 36 -2.47 9.45 -2.41
CA ASN A 36 -2.58 10.00 -1.06
C ASN A 36 -1.21 10.38 -0.51
N TYR A 37 -1.16 11.53 0.15
CA TYR A 37 0.03 12.04 0.84
C TYR A 37 -0.34 12.79 2.12
N ARG A 38 0.63 12.91 3.04
CA ARG A 38 0.48 13.70 4.27
C ARG A 38 1.22 15.02 4.21
N ARG A 39 2.47 15.04 3.71
CA ARG A 39 3.36 16.21 3.74
C ARG A 39 3.99 16.58 2.39
N ALA A 40 4.11 15.64 1.47
CA ALA A 40 4.92 15.78 0.26
C ALA A 40 4.06 16.19 -0.95
N SER A 41 3.46 17.38 -0.91
CA SER A 41 2.57 17.91 -1.97
C SER A 41 3.23 17.93 -3.34
N ASP A 42 4.45 18.44 -3.44
CA ASP A 42 5.15 18.63 -4.73
C ASP A 42 5.44 17.29 -5.40
N ARG A 43 5.86 16.29 -4.60
CA ARG A 43 6.07 14.93 -5.12
C ARG A 43 4.76 14.27 -5.54
N ALA A 44 3.67 14.47 -4.79
CA ALA A 44 2.35 14.00 -5.19
C ALA A 44 1.90 14.63 -6.51
N ALA A 45 2.05 15.94 -6.65
CA ALA A 45 1.73 16.67 -7.88
C ALA A 45 2.57 16.19 -9.07
N ALA A 46 3.85 15.92 -8.88
CA ALA A 46 4.73 15.41 -9.95
C ALA A 46 4.32 14.01 -10.43
N ILE A 47 3.94 13.10 -9.52
CA ILE A 47 3.42 11.77 -9.87
C ILE A 47 2.13 11.91 -10.70
N VAL A 48 1.19 12.74 -10.23
CA VAL A 48 -0.09 13.00 -10.92
C VAL A 48 0.14 13.59 -12.31
N ALA A 49 1.05 14.57 -12.42
CA ALA A 49 1.38 15.19 -13.71
C ALA A 49 1.95 14.15 -14.70
N HIS A 50 2.83 13.26 -14.23
CA HIS A 50 3.37 12.17 -15.06
C HIS A 50 2.25 11.24 -15.53
N VAL A 51 1.44 10.71 -14.61
CA VAL A 51 0.35 9.78 -14.95
C VAL A 51 -0.62 10.38 -15.96
N ASN A 52 -1.06 11.62 -15.74
CA ASN A 52 -2.01 12.30 -16.62
C ASN A 52 -1.38 12.61 -18.00
N LYS A 53 -0.09 12.93 -18.05
CA LYS A 53 0.65 13.14 -19.31
C LYS A 53 0.73 11.85 -20.16
N GLN A 54 0.76 10.69 -19.51
CA GLN A 54 0.74 9.38 -20.19
C GLN A 54 -0.68 8.91 -20.60
N GLY A 55 -1.69 9.76 -20.44
CA GLY A 55 -3.08 9.44 -20.76
C GLY A 55 -3.83 8.66 -19.68
N GLY A 56 -3.21 8.43 -18.52
CA GLY A 56 -3.86 7.89 -17.34
C GLY A 56 -4.71 8.94 -16.62
N ARG A 57 -5.33 8.55 -15.51
CA ARG A 57 -6.15 9.45 -14.68
C ARG A 57 -5.68 9.35 -13.23
N ALA A 58 -5.18 10.44 -12.68
CA ALA A 58 -4.78 10.50 -11.28
C ALA A 58 -5.07 11.87 -10.68
N PHE A 59 -5.30 11.90 -9.37
CA PHE A 59 -5.25 13.12 -8.59
C PHE A 59 -4.56 12.90 -7.23
N ALA A 60 -4.06 13.98 -6.64
CA ALA A 60 -3.41 13.95 -5.34
C ALA A 60 -4.39 14.38 -4.25
N PHE A 61 -4.41 13.65 -3.12
CA PHE A 61 -5.25 13.99 -1.98
C PHE A 61 -4.45 13.97 -0.68
N ARG A 62 -4.49 15.10 0.04
CA ARG A 62 -3.82 15.21 1.34
C ARG A 62 -4.70 14.62 2.44
N ALA A 63 -4.23 13.55 3.08
CA ALA A 63 -4.87 12.99 4.26
C ALA A 63 -3.84 12.29 5.15
N ASP A 64 -3.98 12.43 6.46
CA ASP A 64 -3.34 11.57 7.44
C ASP A 64 -4.24 10.36 7.70
N VAL A 65 -3.84 9.19 7.24
CA VAL A 65 -4.66 7.97 7.33
C VAL A 65 -4.76 7.40 8.74
N THR A 66 -4.09 8.00 9.73
CA THR A 66 -4.33 7.73 11.14
C THR A 66 -5.53 8.49 11.72
N GLN A 67 -6.15 9.37 10.92
CA GLN A 67 -7.31 10.17 11.29
C GLN A 67 -8.55 9.70 10.52
N GLN A 68 -9.59 9.31 11.23
CA GLN A 68 -10.79 8.70 10.63
C GLN A 68 -11.54 9.64 9.67
N ASP A 69 -11.70 10.91 10.05
CA ASP A 69 -12.34 11.93 9.23
C ASP A 69 -11.60 12.19 7.92
N GLN A 70 -10.26 12.18 7.97
CA GLN A 70 -9.43 12.36 6.79
C GLN A 70 -9.45 11.12 5.88
N CYS A 71 -9.55 9.91 6.44
CA CYS A 71 -9.78 8.70 5.65
C CYS A 71 -11.14 8.75 4.94
N LYS A 72 -12.19 9.22 5.64
CA LYS A 72 -13.52 9.40 5.02
C LYS A 72 -13.45 10.38 3.86
N ALA A 73 -12.86 11.54 4.06
CA ALA A 73 -12.71 12.55 3.01
C ALA A 73 -11.90 12.04 1.80
N LEU A 74 -10.85 11.23 2.03
CA LEU A 74 -10.05 10.58 0.98
C LEU A 74 -10.91 9.63 0.13
N VAL A 75 -11.71 8.78 0.78
CA VAL A 75 -12.57 7.81 0.07
C VAL A 75 -13.70 8.53 -0.67
N ASP A 76 -14.35 9.51 -0.04
CA ASP A 76 -15.40 10.32 -0.67
C ASP A 76 -14.88 11.02 -1.93
N ALA A 77 -13.69 11.64 -1.87
CA ALA A 77 -13.06 12.28 -3.02
C ALA A 77 -12.73 11.28 -4.15
N ALA A 78 -12.32 10.07 -3.81
CA ALA A 78 -12.07 9.02 -4.79
C ALA A 78 -13.37 8.61 -5.51
N ILE A 79 -14.46 8.46 -4.76
CA ILE A 79 -15.77 8.12 -5.30
C ILE A 79 -16.34 9.27 -6.14
N GLU A 80 -16.20 10.52 -5.70
CA GLU A 80 -16.62 11.69 -6.46
C GLU A 80 -15.89 11.80 -7.82
N ALA A 81 -14.57 11.57 -7.83
CA ALA A 81 -13.76 11.73 -9.03
C ALA A 81 -13.86 10.57 -10.01
N PHE A 82 -14.04 9.33 -9.51
CA PHE A 82 -13.91 8.11 -10.30
C PHE A 82 -15.09 7.15 -10.17
N GLY A 83 -16.09 7.48 -9.34
CA GLY A 83 -17.33 6.72 -9.17
C GLY A 83 -17.25 5.59 -8.16
N GLN A 84 -16.06 5.07 -7.85
CA GLN A 84 -15.88 3.90 -6.99
C GLN A 84 -14.45 3.77 -6.46
N VAL A 85 -14.26 2.86 -5.50
CA VAL A 85 -12.92 2.41 -5.07
C VAL A 85 -12.88 0.88 -5.19
N ASP A 86 -11.97 0.37 -6.02
CA ASP A 86 -11.80 -1.05 -6.30
C ASP A 86 -10.56 -1.63 -5.62
N ILE A 87 -9.51 -0.83 -5.51
CA ILE A 87 -8.21 -1.22 -4.99
C ILE A 87 -7.86 -0.27 -3.85
N CYS A 88 -7.51 -0.81 -2.68
CA CYS A 88 -7.04 0.00 -1.56
C CYS A 88 -5.69 -0.55 -1.07
N ILE A 89 -4.65 0.27 -1.25
CA ILE A 89 -3.29 -0.06 -0.81
C ILE A 89 -2.98 0.71 0.46
N ILE A 90 -2.84 -0.01 1.57
CA ILE A 90 -2.53 0.56 2.88
C ILE A 90 -1.02 0.47 3.11
N GLY A 91 -0.30 1.53 2.75
CA GLY A 91 1.16 1.59 2.72
C GLY A 91 1.82 1.98 4.03
N PRO A 92 1.86 3.26 4.38
CA PRO A 92 2.71 3.72 5.47
C PRO A 92 2.21 3.28 6.84
N GLY A 93 3.16 3.09 7.71
CA GLY A 93 2.97 2.87 9.13
C GLY A 93 4.02 3.67 9.91
N GLY A 94 4.36 3.22 11.11
CA GLY A 94 5.46 3.74 11.92
C GLY A 94 6.82 3.52 11.26
N GLY A 95 7.81 4.34 11.61
CA GLY A 95 9.20 4.15 11.21
C GLY A 95 9.85 3.02 12.01
N TRP A 96 10.84 2.37 11.41
CA TRP A 96 11.67 1.41 12.14
C TRP A 96 12.58 2.15 13.13
N HIS A 97 12.65 1.65 14.35
CA HIS A 97 13.62 2.08 15.36
C HIS A 97 14.07 0.88 16.19
N GLN A 98 15.32 0.90 16.62
CA GLN A 98 15.89 -0.17 17.43
C GLN A 98 15.41 -0.08 18.87
N GLU A 99 14.89 -1.20 19.37
CA GLU A 99 14.36 -1.29 20.72
C GLU A 99 14.36 -2.74 21.19
N SER A 100 14.66 -2.97 22.46
CA SER A 100 14.54 -4.26 23.11
C SER A 100 13.37 -4.27 24.10
N VAL A 101 12.80 -5.44 24.36
CA VAL A 101 11.62 -5.58 25.22
C VAL A 101 11.87 -5.13 26.68
N ASP A 102 13.09 -5.26 27.17
CA ASP A 102 13.48 -4.87 28.53
C ASP A 102 13.67 -3.34 28.71
N ARG A 103 13.67 -2.59 27.58
CA ARG A 103 13.79 -1.13 27.55
C ARG A 103 12.64 -0.45 26.82
N LEU A 104 11.51 -1.15 26.76
CA LEU A 104 10.35 -0.70 26.02
C LEU A 104 9.75 0.59 26.65
N ASP A 105 9.63 1.63 25.83
CA ASP A 105 8.75 2.76 26.12
C ASP A 105 7.32 2.37 25.72
N SER A 106 6.46 2.15 26.69
CA SER A 106 5.08 1.71 26.44
C SER A 106 4.25 2.73 25.67
N ALA A 107 4.49 4.03 25.85
CA ALA A 107 3.76 5.07 25.12
C ALA A 107 4.18 5.09 23.64
N ALA A 108 5.47 4.98 23.35
CA ALA A 108 5.98 4.88 22.00
C ALA A 108 5.50 3.60 21.30
N ALA A 109 5.48 2.46 22.01
CA ALA A 109 5.00 1.20 21.47
C ALA A 109 3.50 1.23 21.11
N LEU A 110 2.68 1.86 21.95
CA LEU A 110 1.24 2.05 21.66
C LEU A 110 1.02 3.01 20.50
N ASP A 111 1.85 4.05 20.36
CA ASP A 111 1.82 4.96 19.22
C ASP A 111 2.19 4.24 17.91
N ASP A 112 3.18 3.36 17.93
CA ASP A 112 3.52 2.49 16.79
C ASP A 112 2.36 1.57 16.42
N ALA A 113 1.74 0.92 17.40
CA ALA A 113 0.56 0.09 17.15
C ALA A 113 -0.59 0.91 16.55
N HIS A 114 -0.84 2.13 17.04
CA HIS A 114 -1.83 3.04 16.49
C HIS A 114 -1.52 3.38 15.02
N LYS A 115 -0.30 3.79 14.71
CA LYS A 115 0.11 4.14 13.33
C LYS A 115 -0.03 2.97 12.35
N GLU A 116 0.14 1.75 12.81
CA GLU A 116 0.00 0.56 11.97
C GLU A 116 -1.46 0.09 11.81
N LEU A 117 -2.28 0.19 12.85
CA LEU A 117 -3.63 -0.37 12.85
C LEU A 117 -4.71 0.64 12.45
N ALA A 118 -4.58 1.90 12.84
CA ALA A 118 -5.58 2.92 12.54
C ALA A 118 -5.93 3.03 11.05
N PRO A 119 -4.96 3.04 10.10
CA PRO A 119 -5.29 3.09 8.68
C PRO A 119 -6.15 1.90 8.21
N ILE A 120 -5.96 0.71 8.78
CA ILE A 120 -6.77 -0.47 8.47
C ILE A 120 -8.19 -0.28 8.99
N TYR A 121 -8.34 0.07 10.26
CA TYR A 121 -9.65 0.24 10.89
C TYR A 121 -10.45 1.41 10.32
N HIS A 122 -9.78 2.42 9.79
CA HIS A 122 -10.45 3.57 9.17
C HIS A 122 -10.82 3.33 7.71
N LEU A 123 -9.95 2.71 6.91
CA LEU A 123 -10.19 2.55 5.47
C LEU A 123 -11.08 1.35 5.13
N MET A 124 -10.91 0.21 5.82
CA MET A 124 -11.68 -1.00 5.51
C MET A 124 -13.20 -0.78 5.56
N PRO A 125 -13.78 -0.19 6.62
CA PRO A 125 -15.21 0.04 6.70
C PRO A 125 -15.75 0.99 5.63
N LEU A 126 -14.88 1.84 5.07
CA LEU A 126 -15.25 2.82 4.04
C LEU A 126 -15.23 2.23 2.62
N VAL A 127 -14.29 1.32 2.34
CA VAL A 127 -14.11 0.79 0.98
C VAL A 127 -14.81 -0.56 0.75
N LEU A 128 -14.88 -1.42 1.78
CA LEU A 128 -15.42 -2.77 1.64
C LEU A 128 -16.90 -2.82 1.24
N PRO A 129 -17.81 -1.98 1.76
CA PRO A 129 -19.21 -2.05 1.37
C PRO A 129 -19.40 -1.93 -0.15
N GLY A 130 -18.81 -0.93 -0.78
CA GLY A 130 -18.89 -0.75 -2.23
C GLY A 130 -18.20 -1.88 -3.01
N MET A 131 -17.07 -2.41 -2.52
CA MET A 131 -16.44 -3.59 -3.12
C MET A 131 -17.35 -4.84 -3.03
N TYR A 132 -18.07 -5.03 -1.92
CA TYR A 132 -18.99 -6.15 -1.71
C TYR A 132 -20.19 -6.06 -2.66
N GLU A 133 -20.77 -4.89 -2.85
CA GLU A 133 -21.86 -4.66 -3.79
C GLU A 133 -21.48 -5.05 -5.22
N ARG A 134 -20.24 -4.68 -5.63
CA ARG A 134 -19.71 -4.99 -6.95
C ARG A 134 -19.13 -6.40 -7.08
N LYS A 135 -19.07 -7.17 -5.98
CA LYS A 135 -18.45 -8.51 -5.93
C LYS A 135 -17.00 -8.52 -6.44
N TRP A 136 -16.32 -7.44 -6.27
CA TRP A 136 -14.91 -7.30 -6.66
C TRP A 136 -14.20 -6.25 -5.81
N GLY A 137 -13.01 -6.57 -5.33
CA GLY A 137 -12.14 -5.65 -4.61
C GLY A 137 -10.77 -6.24 -4.29
N ARG A 138 -9.80 -5.36 -4.11
CA ARG A 138 -8.42 -5.71 -3.71
C ARG A 138 -8.00 -4.84 -2.54
N LEU A 139 -7.80 -5.47 -1.41
CA LEU A 139 -7.29 -4.82 -0.21
C LEU A 139 -5.90 -5.37 0.08
N ILE A 140 -4.88 -4.52 0.03
CA ILE A 140 -3.48 -4.93 0.21
C ILE A 140 -2.81 -4.01 1.24
N ALA A 141 -2.20 -4.61 2.26
CA ALA A 141 -1.39 -3.87 3.23
C ALA A 141 0.11 -4.17 3.05
N ILE A 142 0.93 -3.16 3.30
CA ILE A 142 2.38 -3.35 3.42
C ILE A 142 2.72 -3.50 4.90
N ALA A 143 3.25 -4.66 5.28
CA ALA A 143 3.58 -4.99 6.66
C ALA A 143 5.01 -5.55 6.75
N LEU A 144 5.20 -6.62 7.48
CA LEU A 144 6.46 -7.35 7.61
C LEU A 144 6.16 -8.85 7.58
N SER A 145 7.08 -9.65 7.06
CA SER A 145 6.98 -11.11 7.08
C SER A 145 7.74 -11.71 8.26
N PRO A 146 7.25 -12.81 8.87
CA PRO A 146 8.06 -13.60 9.77
C PRO A 146 9.23 -14.29 9.02
N PRO A 147 10.33 -14.64 9.70
CA PRO A 147 10.58 -14.36 11.10
C PRO A 147 10.92 -12.88 11.34
N TYR A 148 10.39 -12.33 12.43
CA TYR A 148 10.63 -10.93 12.82
C TYR A 148 11.98 -10.83 13.56
N ASN A 149 13.07 -10.85 12.82
CA ASN A 149 14.44 -10.91 13.36
C ASN A 149 15.05 -9.52 13.66
N SER A 150 14.29 -8.47 13.39
CA SER A 150 14.77 -7.11 13.64
C SER A 150 14.82 -6.82 15.15
N PRO A 151 15.86 -6.15 15.67
CA PRO A 151 15.92 -5.71 17.05
C PRO A 151 15.05 -4.47 17.29
N ALA A 152 13.75 -4.58 16.99
CA ALA A 152 12.75 -3.53 17.05
C ALA A 152 11.42 -4.14 17.53
N TYR A 153 11.32 -4.37 18.85
CA TYR A 153 10.22 -5.16 19.41
C TYR A 153 8.85 -4.55 19.10
N ALA A 154 8.61 -3.30 19.46
CA ALA A 154 7.30 -2.66 19.26
C ALA A 154 6.93 -2.57 17.77
N TYR A 155 7.88 -2.18 16.93
CA TYR A 155 7.70 -2.15 15.48
C TYR A 155 7.29 -3.52 14.92
N ASN A 156 7.99 -4.59 15.32
CA ASN A 156 7.69 -5.95 14.86
C ASN A 156 6.29 -6.40 15.34
N VAL A 157 5.92 -6.11 16.58
CA VAL A 157 4.59 -6.42 17.12
C VAL A 157 3.50 -5.67 16.35
N ALA A 158 3.67 -4.38 16.12
CA ALA A 158 2.73 -3.55 15.38
C ALA A 158 2.56 -4.02 13.92
N LYS A 159 3.64 -4.36 13.24
CA LYS A 159 3.62 -4.92 11.88
C LYS A 159 3.00 -6.32 11.82
N ALA A 160 3.25 -7.16 12.80
CA ALA A 160 2.61 -8.48 12.92
C ALA A 160 1.10 -8.33 13.15
N ALA A 161 0.70 -7.43 14.05
CA ALA A 161 -0.71 -7.13 14.30
C ALA A 161 -1.43 -6.62 13.05
N ARG A 162 -0.78 -5.75 12.26
CA ARG A 162 -1.27 -5.29 10.97
C ARG A 162 -1.49 -6.44 9.98
N ALA A 163 -0.50 -7.30 9.80
CA ALA A 163 -0.62 -8.46 8.91
C ALA A 163 -1.74 -9.42 9.38
N HIS A 164 -1.87 -9.61 10.68
CA HIS A 164 -2.90 -10.48 11.25
C HIS A 164 -4.30 -9.88 11.12
N ALA A 165 -4.46 -8.56 11.29
CA ALA A 165 -5.73 -7.88 11.06
C ALA A 165 -6.22 -8.07 9.62
N MET A 166 -5.33 -8.02 8.64
CA MET A 166 -5.65 -8.32 7.24
C MET A 166 -6.08 -9.78 7.06
N LEU A 167 -5.33 -10.73 7.64
CA LEU A 167 -5.66 -12.16 7.57
C LEU A 167 -7.05 -12.44 8.13
N LEU A 168 -7.41 -11.84 9.25
CA LEU A 168 -8.72 -12.03 9.89
C LEU A 168 -9.87 -11.46 9.05
N ALA A 169 -9.66 -10.40 8.30
CA ALA A 169 -10.66 -9.82 7.41
C ALA A 169 -10.97 -10.71 6.18
N ARG A 170 -10.08 -11.63 5.83
CA ARG A 170 -10.21 -12.49 4.65
C ARG A 170 -11.54 -13.21 4.56
N GLY A 171 -12.00 -13.81 5.66
CA GLY A 171 -13.19 -14.68 5.64
C GLY A 171 -14.45 -13.95 5.15
N SER A 172 -14.74 -12.79 5.69
CA SER A 172 -15.89 -11.97 5.27
C SER A 172 -15.70 -11.34 3.90
N ALA A 173 -14.47 -10.97 3.56
CA ALA A 173 -14.16 -10.36 2.27
C ALA A 173 -14.28 -11.36 1.12
N TRP A 174 -13.76 -12.56 1.27
CA TRP A 174 -13.71 -13.60 0.24
C TRP A 174 -15.09 -13.98 -0.27
N VAL A 175 -16.06 -14.22 0.61
CA VAL A 175 -17.44 -14.58 0.22
C VAL A 175 -18.17 -13.47 -0.53
N ASN A 176 -17.61 -12.27 -0.50
CA ASN A 176 -18.10 -11.10 -1.20
C ASN A 176 -17.26 -10.72 -2.44
N GLY A 177 -16.37 -11.60 -2.91
CA GLY A 177 -15.56 -11.37 -4.11
C GLY A 177 -14.38 -10.43 -3.91
N VAL A 178 -13.96 -10.20 -2.65
CA VAL A 178 -12.84 -9.31 -2.31
C VAL A 178 -11.65 -10.11 -1.80
N THR A 179 -10.48 -9.91 -2.38
CA THR A 179 -9.24 -10.49 -1.84
C THR A 179 -8.55 -9.53 -0.87
N VAL A 180 -8.00 -10.10 0.19
CA VAL A 180 -7.30 -9.37 1.24
C VAL A 180 -5.92 -9.99 1.43
N ASN A 181 -4.86 -9.25 1.10
CA ASN A 181 -3.50 -9.76 1.17
C ASN A 181 -2.55 -8.77 1.87
N THR A 182 -1.41 -9.27 2.24
CA THR A 182 -0.32 -8.49 2.83
C THR A 182 0.96 -8.74 2.08
N ILE A 183 1.76 -7.71 1.87
CA ILE A 183 3.13 -7.85 1.41
C ILE A 183 4.05 -7.53 2.57
N GLY A 184 4.98 -8.41 2.84
CA GLY A 184 5.98 -8.28 3.90
C GLY A 184 7.36 -8.10 3.30
N PRO A 185 7.70 -6.89 2.84
CA PRO A 185 9.05 -6.61 2.38
C PRO A 185 10.01 -6.57 3.57
N GLY A 186 11.26 -6.93 3.33
CA GLY A 186 12.32 -6.58 4.25
C GLY A 186 12.75 -5.12 4.08
N PRO A 187 14.00 -4.77 4.39
CA PRO A 187 14.53 -3.44 4.11
C PRO A 187 14.49 -3.15 2.60
N VAL A 188 13.73 -2.14 2.21
CA VAL A 188 13.61 -1.70 0.81
C VAL A 188 14.22 -0.31 0.70
N PRO A 189 15.27 -0.10 -0.11
CA PRO A 189 15.88 1.20 -0.27
C PRO A 189 14.91 2.20 -0.91
N GLU A 190 15.11 3.48 -0.62
CA GLU A 190 14.39 4.52 -1.33
C GLU A 190 14.93 4.70 -2.75
N ILE A 191 14.07 5.14 -3.66
CA ILE A 191 14.45 5.61 -4.99
C ILE A 191 14.47 7.15 -4.93
N GLU A 192 15.63 7.76 -5.14
CA GLU A 192 15.81 9.19 -4.88
C GLU A 192 14.97 10.07 -5.81
N SER A 193 14.97 9.79 -7.11
CA SER A 193 14.29 10.63 -8.08
C SER A 193 12.98 10.01 -8.58
N LEU A 194 12.11 10.85 -9.14
CA LEU A 194 10.89 10.39 -9.81
C LEU A 194 11.22 9.72 -11.15
N GLU A 195 12.22 10.26 -11.85
CA GLU A 195 12.66 9.77 -13.16
C GLU A 195 13.15 8.31 -13.05
N LEU A 196 13.96 8.01 -12.05
CA LEU A 196 14.41 6.64 -11.80
C LEU A 196 13.25 5.72 -11.41
N ALA A 197 12.26 6.21 -10.65
CA ALA A 197 11.09 5.42 -10.32
C ALA A 197 10.22 5.13 -11.55
N ILE A 198 10.10 6.08 -12.47
CA ILE A 198 9.42 5.92 -13.76
C ILE A 198 10.17 4.90 -14.62
N GLU A 199 11.49 5.06 -14.76
CA GLU A 199 12.33 4.13 -15.52
C GLU A 199 12.17 2.69 -15.01
N GLN A 200 12.23 2.49 -13.70
CA GLN A 200 12.00 1.16 -13.10
C GLN A 200 10.58 0.65 -13.31
N CYS A 201 9.59 1.52 -13.31
CA CYS A 201 8.20 1.16 -13.60
C CYS A 201 8.01 0.69 -15.04
N GLU A 202 8.67 1.33 -16.00
CA GLU A 202 8.54 1.03 -17.43
C GLU A 202 9.37 -0.18 -17.87
N HIS A 203 10.58 -0.33 -17.33
CA HIS A 203 11.57 -1.30 -17.81
C HIS A 203 11.92 -2.39 -16.79
N GLY A 204 11.39 -2.28 -15.58
CA GLY A 204 11.77 -3.11 -14.45
C GLY A 204 13.12 -2.69 -13.85
N PRO A 205 13.38 -3.07 -12.60
CA PRO A 205 14.70 -2.89 -12.00
C PRO A 205 15.69 -3.91 -12.57
N ALA A 206 16.99 -3.59 -12.56
CA ALA A 206 18.00 -4.55 -12.94
C ALA A 206 17.91 -5.81 -12.04
N TRP A 207 17.62 -6.96 -12.64
CA TRP A 207 17.43 -8.21 -11.89
C TRP A 207 18.74 -8.86 -11.45
N GLN A 208 19.82 -8.62 -12.19
CA GLN A 208 21.13 -9.21 -11.91
C GLN A 208 21.92 -8.39 -10.89
N ASN A 209 22.69 -9.07 -10.05
CA ASN A 209 23.64 -8.47 -9.11
C ASN A 209 23.02 -7.56 -8.04
N ARG A 210 21.72 -7.73 -7.73
CA ARG A 210 21.08 -7.02 -6.61
C ARG A 210 21.13 -7.87 -5.34
N ALA A 211 21.50 -7.23 -4.24
CA ALA A 211 21.46 -7.82 -2.90
C ALA A 211 20.13 -7.57 -2.18
N THR A 212 19.36 -6.57 -2.62
CA THR A 212 18.12 -6.13 -1.97
C THR A 212 16.99 -5.99 -2.98
N THR A 213 15.75 -6.08 -2.50
CA THR A 213 14.56 -5.72 -3.26
C THR A 213 14.55 -4.22 -3.59
N SER A 214 13.87 -3.85 -4.67
CA SER A 214 13.55 -2.47 -5.00
C SER A 214 12.08 -2.18 -4.70
N PRO A 215 11.67 -0.93 -4.56
CA PRO A 215 10.26 -0.55 -4.50
C PRO A 215 9.43 -1.07 -5.67
N GLN A 216 10.05 -1.22 -6.85
CA GLN A 216 9.37 -1.73 -8.04
C GLN A 216 9.03 -3.22 -7.95
N ASP A 217 9.85 -4.06 -7.29
CA ASP A 217 9.50 -5.47 -7.08
C ASP A 217 8.21 -5.61 -6.27
N ILE A 218 8.04 -4.74 -5.26
CA ILE A 218 6.83 -4.69 -4.44
C ILE A 218 5.63 -4.24 -5.29
N ALA A 219 5.83 -3.24 -6.13
CA ALA A 219 4.79 -2.71 -7.00
C ALA A 219 4.31 -3.75 -8.04
N GLU A 220 5.21 -4.55 -8.61
CA GLU A 220 4.84 -5.64 -9.52
C GLU A 220 4.02 -6.72 -8.80
N SER A 221 4.35 -7.06 -7.54
CA SER A 221 3.54 -7.99 -6.77
C SER A 221 2.17 -7.43 -6.44
N VAL A 222 2.05 -6.12 -6.18
CA VAL A 222 0.74 -5.47 -6.02
C VAL A 222 -0.06 -5.57 -7.32
N ALA A 223 0.54 -5.26 -8.47
CA ALA A 223 -0.12 -5.38 -9.77
C ALA A 223 -0.58 -6.81 -10.07
N PHE A 224 0.26 -7.81 -9.77
CA PHE A 224 -0.10 -9.22 -9.87
C PHE A 224 -1.30 -9.58 -8.99
N LEU A 225 -1.30 -9.19 -7.71
CA LEU A 225 -2.43 -9.43 -6.80
C LEU A 225 -3.72 -8.70 -7.21
N CYS A 226 -3.60 -7.61 -7.97
CA CYS A 226 -4.75 -6.86 -8.50
C CYS A 226 -5.25 -7.40 -9.86
N SER A 227 -4.51 -8.29 -10.50
CA SER A 227 -4.88 -8.91 -11.78
C SER A 227 -5.83 -10.11 -11.59
N GLU A 228 -6.37 -10.64 -12.68
CA GLU A 228 -7.14 -11.89 -12.72
C GLU A 228 -6.30 -13.09 -12.20
N ALA A 229 -4.99 -13.09 -12.43
CA ALA A 229 -4.10 -14.13 -11.90
C ALA A 229 -4.03 -14.15 -10.37
N GLY A 230 -4.37 -13.04 -9.72
CA GLY A 230 -4.46 -12.90 -8.26
C GLY A 230 -5.85 -13.22 -7.66
N ASP A 231 -6.86 -13.55 -8.46
CA ASP A 231 -8.25 -13.69 -8.02
C ASP A 231 -8.44 -14.74 -6.91
N PHE A 232 -7.63 -15.78 -6.91
CA PHE A 232 -7.71 -16.86 -5.92
C PHE A 232 -6.66 -16.76 -4.80
N ILE A 233 -5.96 -15.63 -4.71
CA ILE A 233 -4.97 -15.38 -3.65
C ILE A 233 -5.60 -14.43 -2.61
N SER A 234 -5.92 -14.97 -1.45
CA SER A 234 -6.48 -14.17 -0.35
C SER A 234 -6.02 -14.72 1.00
N GLY A 235 -5.62 -13.83 1.90
CA GLY A 235 -5.06 -14.15 3.20
C GLY A 235 -3.56 -14.49 3.15
N ALA A 236 -2.90 -14.20 2.05
CA ALA A 236 -1.45 -14.40 1.93
C ALA A 236 -0.67 -13.27 2.61
N VAL A 237 0.47 -13.64 3.16
CA VAL A 237 1.57 -12.71 3.47
C VAL A 237 2.70 -13.06 2.51
N LEU A 238 2.92 -12.22 1.51
CA LEU A 238 3.99 -12.44 0.52
C LEU A 238 5.32 -11.95 1.10
N PRO A 239 6.25 -12.86 1.41
CA PRO A 239 7.54 -12.49 1.95
C PRO A 239 8.50 -12.08 0.83
N TYR A 240 9.40 -11.17 1.16
CA TYR A 240 10.58 -10.88 0.35
C TYR A 240 11.84 -11.22 1.12
N MET A 241 12.77 -11.88 0.45
CA MET A 241 14.04 -12.28 1.02
C MET A 241 15.16 -11.42 0.44
N HIS A 242 16.12 -11.09 1.28
CA HIS A 242 17.35 -10.42 0.88
C HIS A 242 18.49 -11.45 0.87
N ARG A 243 19.41 -11.28 -0.06
CA ARG A 243 20.61 -12.12 -0.17
C ARG A 243 21.75 -11.55 0.66
#